data_3cceb8ecf35c0e5c8a5d52f16314371d
#
_entry.id   3cceb8ecf35c0e5c8a5d52f16314371d
#
_cell.length_a   1.000
_cell.length_b   1.000
_cell.length_c   1.000
_cell.angle_alpha   90.00
_cell.angle_beta   90.00
_cell.angle_gamma   90.00
#
_symmetry.space_group_name_H-M   'P 1'
#
loop_
_entity.id
_entity.type
_entity.pdbx_description
1 polymer ?
#
loop_
_entity_poly.entity_id
_entity_poly.type
_entity_poly.pdbx_seq_one_letter_code
_entity_poly.pdbx_strand_id
1 'polypeptide(L)'
;MTGNDSGRHLPGHIQAAIQRNLERQQRDDAGRPADSAGLAWEGRDLSGEGIDGSANPLHAFDTDDGTADPAWGPVLDRLAAGEAGEPAVVDVLSRMRVFAAVVPTVAEHDEHGGDKEADVAIVTLKAPDGRTALPVFTNVPALTAWHPQARPVATWMPRACLSAVDEGAELVVVDPAAERTFVVRRPAVWALAQQQDWTPSYADEALAGELASVVGLVPGLERIGLAPGSGVASRTASGAVLPGGGSGPELRLVAYPEPALSAAQDEAGLRLMAATLQQVLGEVPSLAEKADSVEITVSR
;
A
#
# COMPACT_ATOMS: atom_id res chain seq x y z
N MET A 1 24.89 43.17 -24.95
CA MET A 1 23.50 42.77 -25.30
C MET A 1 22.86 42.24 -24.03
N THR A 2 22.01 43.05 -23.49
CA THR A 2 21.39 42.97 -22.18
C THR A 2 20.30 41.90 -22.17
N GLY A 3 20.47 40.85 -21.36
CA GLY A 3 19.43 39.86 -21.03
C GLY A 3 18.46 40.44 -19.98
N ASN A 4 17.19 40.46 -20.32
CA ASN A 4 16.09 41.03 -19.54
C ASN A 4 15.70 40.04 -18.43
N ASP A 5 16.10 40.34 -17.19
CA ASP A 5 15.63 39.66 -15.98
C ASP A 5 14.26 40.25 -15.60
N SER A 6 13.20 39.62 -16.10
CA SER A 6 11.83 39.95 -15.71
C SER A 6 11.40 39.09 -14.49
N GLY A 7 12.05 39.35 -13.36
CA GLY A 7 11.52 38.96 -12.06
C GLY A 7 10.11 39.55 -11.90
N ARG A 8 9.08 38.69 -11.86
CA ARG A 8 7.69 39.09 -11.62
C ARG A 8 7.56 39.72 -10.22
N HIS A 9 7.82 41.01 -10.13
CA HIS A 9 7.58 41.76 -8.92
C HIS A 9 6.06 41.80 -8.67
N LEU A 10 5.60 41.18 -7.61
CA LEU A 10 4.21 41.28 -7.18
C LEU A 10 3.88 42.75 -6.87
N PRO A 11 2.72 43.28 -7.30
CA PRO A 11 2.30 44.63 -6.99
C PRO A 11 2.31 44.89 -5.48
N GLY A 12 2.78 46.07 -5.06
CA GLY A 12 3.02 46.38 -3.65
C GLY A 12 1.79 46.22 -2.73
N HIS A 13 0.57 46.39 -3.26
CA HIS A 13 -0.66 46.11 -2.51
C HIS A 13 -0.90 44.62 -2.24
N ILE A 14 -0.45 43.73 -3.13
CA ILE A 14 -0.52 42.27 -2.95
C ILE A 14 0.52 41.84 -1.92
N GLN A 15 1.76 42.39 -1.99
CA GLN A 15 2.79 42.12 -0.98
C GLN A 15 2.33 42.57 0.42
N ALA A 16 1.74 43.77 0.52
CA ALA A 16 1.20 44.28 1.78
C ALA A 16 -0.03 43.49 2.29
N ALA A 17 -0.80 42.85 1.40
CA ALA A 17 -1.90 41.96 1.79
C ALA A 17 -1.40 40.58 2.29
N ILE A 18 -0.38 40.04 1.64
CA ILE A 18 0.29 38.79 2.06
C ILE A 18 0.96 39.02 3.43
N GLN A 19 1.72 40.12 3.60
CA GLN A 19 2.38 40.43 4.86
C GLN A 19 1.38 40.58 6.01
N ARG A 20 0.29 41.30 5.80
CA ARG A 20 -0.80 41.46 6.80
C ARG A 20 -1.49 40.13 7.13
N ASN A 21 -1.60 39.22 6.17
CA ASN A 21 -2.20 37.92 6.39
C ASN A 21 -1.25 36.99 7.19
N LEU A 22 0.04 37.04 6.89
CA LEU A 22 1.08 36.32 7.64
C LEU A 22 1.19 36.86 9.10
N GLU A 23 1.11 38.16 9.28
CA GLU A 23 1.13 38.77 10.63
C GLU A 23 -0.14 38.45 11.43
N ARG A 24 -1.30 38.30 10.78
CA ARG A 24 -2.54 37.81 11.43
C ARG A 24 -2.50 36.34 11.78
N GLN A 25 -1.88 35.50 10.95
CA GLN A 25 -1.76 34.06 11.21
C GLN A 25 -0.79 33.71 12.35
N GLN A 26 0.08 34.65 12.74
CA GLN A 26 1.03 34.45 13.85
C GLN A 26 0.54 35.00 15.18
N ARG A 27 -0.67 35.60 15.24
CA ARG A 27 -1.24 36.17 16.46
C ARG A 27 -2.73 35.87 16.54
N ASP A 28 -3.20 35.56 17.75
CA ASP A 28 -4.63 35.44 18.04
C ASP A 28 -5.34 36.84 18.03
N ASP A 29 -6.68 36.82 18.18
CA ASP A 29 -7.48 38.05 18.25
C ASP A 29 -7.10 38.99 19.42
N ALA A 30 -6.36 38.48 20.41
CA ALA A 30 -5.81 39.23 21.55
C ALA A 30 -4.37 39.70 21.32
N GLY A 31 -3.78 39.45 20.13
CA GLY A 31 -2.41 39.85 19.76
C GLY A 31 -1.30 38.97 20.33
N ARG A 32 -1.63 37.81 20.90
CA ARG A 32 -0.65 36.82 21.41
C ARG A 32 -0.11 35.93 20.29
N PRO A 33 1.14 35.41 20.39
CA PRO A 33 1.67 34.44 19.43
C PRO A 33 0.72 33.25 19.28
N ALA A 34 0.36 32.92 18.04
CA ALA A 34 -0.60 31.87 17.70
C ALA A 34 -0.08 31.00 16.55
N ASP A 35 -0.65 29.82 16.41
CA ASP A 35 -0.38 28.93 15.27
C ASP A 35 -1.11 29.40 14.00
N SER A 36 -0.94 28.64 12.90
CA SER A 36 -1.57 28.92 11.61
C SER A 36 -3.12 28.88 11.63
N ALA A 37 -3.72 28.29 12.68
CA ALA A 37 -5.16 28.25 12.91
C ALA A 37 -5.64 29.40 13.83
N GLY A 38 -4.73 30.29 14.27
CA GLY A 38 -5.03 31.42 15.15
C GLY A 38 -5.15 31.05 16.63
N LEU A 39 -4.73 29.84 17.02
CA LEU A 39 -4.76 29.40 18.42
C LEU A 39 -3.47 29.80 19.14
N ALA A 40 -3.60 30.46 20.30
CA ALA A 40 -2.45 30.89 21.09
C ALA A 40 -1.55 29.73 21.52
N TRP A 41 -0.22 29.92 21.47
CA TRP A 41 0.75 28.95 21.97
C TRP A 41 0.75 28.88 23.50
N GLU A 42 0.49 30.01 24.15
CA GLU A 42 0.51 30.14 25.60
C GLU A 42 -0.72 29.48 26.24
N GLY A 43 -0.50 28.57 27.18
CA GLY A 43 -1.55 27.81 27.86
C GLY A 43 -2.09 26.61 27.07
N ARG A 44 -1.42 26.22 25.98
CA ARG A 44 -1.78 25.02 25.24
C ARG A 44 -1.47 23.80 26.09
N ASP A 45 -2.47 22.97 26.30
CA ASP A 45 -2.29 21.67 26.94
C ASP A 45 -1.58 20.71 25.97
N LEU A 46 -0.33 20.39 26.27
CA LEU A 46 0.49 19.40 25.52
C LEU A 46 0.42 18.02 26.18
N SER A 47 -0.49 17.80 27.12
CA SER A 47 -0.61 16.55 27.90
C SER A 47 -1.20 15.36 27.14
N GLY A 48 -1.46 15.52 25.83
CA GLY A 48 -1.94 14.43 24.97
C GLY A 48 -3.46 14.25 24.91
N GLU A 49 -4.24 15.08 25.61
CA GLU A 49 -5.69 15.12 25.47
C GLU A 49 -6.09 16.15 24.40
N GLY A 50 -6.99 15.78 23.47
CA GLY A 50 -7.58 16.71 22.51
C GLY A 50 -8.50 17.72 23.22
N ILE A 51 -8.80 18.85 22.56
CA ILE A 51 -9.65 19.93 23.08
C ILE A 51 -11.05 19.43 23.50
N ASP A 52 -11.49 18.31 22.95
CA ASP A 52 -12.76 17.63 23.22
C ASP A 52 -12.65 16.46 24.19
N GLY A 53 -11.49 16.27 24.85
CA GLY A 53 -11.20 15.13 25.74
C GLY A 53 -10.86 13.84 24.98
N SER A 54 -10.75 13.86 23.66
CA SER A 54 -10.20 12.74 22.88
C SER A 54 -8.68 12.70 22.95
N ALA A 55 -8.11 11.49 22.85
CA ALA A 55 -6.66 11.34 22.78
C ALA A 55 -6.10 12.08 21.54
N ASN A 56 -5.05 12.91 21.74
CA ASN A 56 -4.41 13.61 20.65
C ASN A 56 -3.74 12.59 19.70
N PRO A 57 -4.14 12.51 18.42
CA PRO A 57 -3.58 11.55 17.47
C PRO A 57 -2.06 11.66 17.28
N LEU A 58 -1.47 12.83 17.56
CA LEU A 58 -0.03 13.07 17.48
C LEU A 58 0.75 12.36 18.60
N HIS A 59 0.08 12.01 19.71
CA HIS A 59 0.65 11.35 20.88
C HIS A 59 0.22 9.88 20.98
N ALA A 60 -0.43 9.33 19.96
CA ALA A 60 -0.96 7.97 19.97
C ALA A 60 0.11 6.89 20.24
N PHE A 61 1.38 7.20 20.01
CA PHE A 61 2.51 6.27 20.11
C PHE A 61 3.60 6.72 21.10
N ASP A 62 3.37 7.73 21.94
CA ASP A 62 4.39 8.27 22.87
C ASP A 62 4.86 7.22 23.89
N THR A 63 4.04 6.24 24.22
CA THR A 63 4.36 5.13 25.14
C THR A 63 4.69 3.83 24.42
N ASP A 64 4.85 3.87 23.10
CA ASP A 64 5.18 2.67 22.30
C ASP A 64 6.61 2.20 22.58
N ASP A 65 6.77 0.92 22.91
CA ASP A 65 8.05 0.34 23.26
C ASP A 65 8.86 -0.16 22.06
N GLY A 66 8.31 -0.03 20.85
CA GLY A 66 8.94 -0.46 19.61
C GLY A 66 8.92 -1.96 19.35
N THR A 67 8.20 -2.75 20.17
CA THR A 67 8.06 -4.20 19.98
C THR A 67 6.93 -4.53 18.98
N ALA A 68 6.94 -5.76 18.44
CA ALA A 68 5.87 -6.21 17.56
C ALA A 68 4.56 -6.40 18.32
N ASP A 69 3.42 -6.13 17.63
CA ASP A 69 2.11 -6.45 18.15
C ASP A 69 2.02 -7.96 18.49
N PRO A 70 1.52 -8.32 19.69
CA PRO A 70 1.43 -9.72 20.11
C PRO A 70 0.56 -10.61 19.21
N ALA A 71 -0.34 -10.04 18.40
CA ALA A 71 -1.16 -10.80 17.46
C ALA A 71 -0.41 -11.19 16.17
N TRP A 72 0.70 -10.52 15.84
CA TRP A 72 1.42 -10.72 14.59
C TRP A 72 2.05 -12.11 14.46
N GLY A 73 2.83 -12.53 15.44
CA GLY A 73 3.45 -13.87 15.42
C GLY A 73 2.43 -15.00 15.28
N PRO A 74 1.41 -15.06 16.17
CA PRO A 74 0.38 -16.11 16.14
C PRO A 74 -0.42 -16.18 14.83
N VAL A 75 -0.73 -15.06 14.17
CA VAL A 75 -1.45 -15.12 12.89
C VAL A 75 -0.59 -15.71 11.77
N LEU A 76 0.71 -15.40 11.75
CA LEU A 76 1.64 -16.00 10.80
C LEU A 76 1.89 -17.47 11.08
N ASP A 77 1.89 -17.91 12.34
CA ASP A 77 1.98 -19.32 12.72
C ASP A 77 0.76 -20.11 12.23
N ARG A 78 -0.44 -19.56 12.39
CA ARG A 78 -1.68 -20.13 11.85
C ARG A 78 -1.68 -20.17 10.32
N LEU A 79 -1.16 -19.12 9.67
CA LEU A 79 -0.98 -19.12 8.22
C LEU A 79 -0.03 -20.24 7.79
N ALA A 80 1.11 -20.39 8.46
CA ALA A 80 2.09 -21.45 8.16
C ALA A 80 1.52 -22.86 8.35
N ALA A 81 0.66 -23.04 9.36
CA ALA A 81 -0.04 -24.31 9.61
C ALA A 81 -1.21 -24.58 8.63
N GLY A 82 -1.58 -23.62 7.78
CA GLY A 82 -2.76 -23.71 6.92
C GLY A 82 -4.09 -23.59 7.67
N GLU A 83 -4.05 -23.13 8.91
CA GLU A 83 -5.22 -22.89 9.78
C GLU A 83 -5.86 -21.51 9.55
N ALA A 84 -5.16 -20.63 8.85
CA ALA A 84 -5.62 -19.32 8.45
C ALA A 84 -5.17 -19.02 7.02
N GLY A 85 -5.94 -18.19 6.30
CA GLY A 85 -5.56 -17.64 5.00
C GLY A 85 -5.07 -16.18 5.09
N GLU A 86 -4.68 -15.61 3.95
CA GLU A 86 -4.27 -14.20 3.84
C GLU A 86 -5.30 -13.20 4.44
N PRO A 87 -6.65 -13.42 4.32
CA PRO A 87 -7.62 -12.51 4.94
C PRO A 87 -7.45 -12.34 6.45
N ALA A 88 -7.10 -13.42 7.15
CA ALA A 88 -6.89 -13.34 8.60
C ALA A 88 -5.64 -12.52 8.97
N VAL A 89 -4.61 -12.57 8.13
CA VAL A 89 -3.39 -11.75 8.29
C VAL A 89 -3.72 -10.27 8.02
N VAL A 90 -4.46 -9.99 6.95
CA VAL A 90 -4.90 -8.63 6.60
C VAL A 90 -5.83 -8.04 7.67
N ASP A 91 -6.72 -8.85 8.26
CA ASP A 91 -7.58 -8.44 9.39
C ASP A 91 -6.75 -8.04 10.63
N VAL A 92 -5.71 -8.81 10.97
CA VAL A 92 -4.80 -8.43 12.07
C VAL A 92 -4.08 -7.13 11.72
N LEU A 93 -3.53 -7.01 10.50
CA LEU A 93 -2.84 -5.80 10.02
C LEU A 93 -3.74 -4.56 10.10
N SER A 94 -5.06 -4.68 9.84
CA SER A 94 -5.99 -3.55 9.84
C SER A 94 -6.01 -2.77 11.17
N ARG A 95 -5.59 -3.42 12.24
CA ARG A 95 -5.62 -2.90 13.63
C ARG A 95 -4.22 -2.70 14.23
N MET A 96 -3.19 -3.05 13.47
CA MET A 96 -1.83 -2.99 13.98
C MET A 96 -1.17 -1.63 13.77
N ARG A 97 -0.30 -1.27 14.71
CA ARG A 97 0.73 -0.27 14.52
C ARG A 97 1.90 -0.90 13.77
N VAL A 98 2.45 -0.15 12.81
CA VAL A 98 3.67 -0.47 12.08
C VAL A 98 4.64 0.72 12.11
N PHE A 99 5.89 0.49 11.73
CA PHE A 99 6.88 1.55 11.57
C PHE A 99 7.21 1.74 10.09
N ALA A 100 7.05 2.96 9.61
CA ALA A 100 7.58 3.38 8.33
C ALA A 100 9.06 3.77 8.48
N ALA A 101 9.87 3.43 7.48
CA ALA A 101 11.27 3.82 7.43
C ALA A 101 11.41 5.20 6.77
N VAL A 102 11.97 6.14 7.49
CA VAL A 102 12.15 7.51 7.03
C VAL A 102 13.64 7.85 7.04
N VAL A 103 14.16 8.36 5.90
CA VAL A 103 15.54 8.80 5.76
C VAL A 103 15.57 10.30 5.53
N PRO A 104 16.39 11.07 6.28
CA PRO A 104 16.61 12.48 6.00
C PRO A 104 17.21 12.62 4.60
N THR A 105 16.53 13.30 3.70
CA THR A 105 17.11 13.75 2.43
C THR A 105 17.82 15.08 2.68
N VAL A 106 19.10 15.14 2.31
CA VAL A 106 19.81 16.41 2.27
C VAL A 106 19.33 17.12 1.02
N ALA A 107 18.52 18.15 1.16
CA ALA A 107 18.18 19.04 0.05
C ALA A 107 19.50 19.55 -0.57
N GLU A 108 19.68 19.40 -1.87
CA GLU A 108 20.80 19.98 -2.60
C GLU A 108 20.85 21.49 -2.32
N HIS A 109 22.05 21.98 -2.07
CA HIS A 109 22.29 23.36 -1.72
C HIS A 109 21.80 24.30 -2.82
N ASP A 110 20.72 25.03 -2.54
CA ASP A 110 20.52 26.31 -3.22
C ASP A 110 21.47 27.35 -2.59
N GLU A 111 22.30 27.98 -3.43
CA GLU A 111 23.34 28.96 -3.04
C GLU A 111 22.75 30.25 -2.41
N HIS A 112 21.48 30.31 -2.07
CA HIS A 112 20.76 31.52 -1.63
C HIS A 112 20.21 31.47 -0.20
N GLY A 113 20.78 30.67 0.73
CA GLY A 113 20.63 30.91 2.17
C GLY A 113 19.20 30.87 2.74
N GLY A 114 18.29 30.17 2.11
CA GLY A 114 16.95 29.90 2.63
C GLY A 114 16.98 28.83 3.73
N ASP A 115 16.08 28.95 4.68
CA ASP A 115 15.89 28.06 5.83
C ASP A 115 15.87 26.60 5.38
N LYS A 116 16.69 25.77 6.03
CA LYS A 116 16.82 24.33 5.71
C LYS A 116 15.58 23.61 6.22
N GLU A 117 14.56 23.49 5.40
CA GLU A 117 13.59 22.42 5.58
C GLU A 117 14.29 21.11 5.23
N ALA A 118 14.51 20.27 6.23
CA ALA A 118 14.97 18.90 6.01
C ALA A 118 13.78 18.13 5.40
N ASP A 119 13.80 17.94 4.09
CA ASP A 119 12.85 17.08 3.42
C ASP A 119 13.03 15.64 3.94
N VAL A 120 11.95 15.08 4.41
CA VAL A 120 11.91 13.73 4.98
C VAL A 120 11.27 12.83 3.96
N ALA A 121 12.05 11.94 3.34
CA ALA A 121 11.54 11.00 2.35
C ALA A 121 11.18 9.64 2.98
N ILE A 122 10.00 9.15 2.65
CA ILE A 122 9.62 7.76 2.92
C ILE A 122 10.40 6.86 1.97
N VAL A 123 11.03 5.81 2.51
CA VAL A 123 11.77 4.85 1.69
C VAL A 123 10.79 3.95 0.94
N THR A 124 10.98 3.83 -0.37
CA THR A 124 10.25 2.87 -1.20
C THR A 124 11.21 1.82 -1.79
N LEU A 125 10.68 0.64 -2.08
CA LEU A 125 11.39 -0.46 -2.72
C LEU A 125 10.91 -0.64 -4.16
N LYS A 126 11.78 -1.17 -5.02
CA LYS A 126 11.39 -1.71 -6.33
C LYS A 126 11.31 -3.23 -6.24
N ALA A 127 10.13 -3.79 -6.51
CA ALA A 127 9.95 -5.22 -6.67
C ALA A 127 10.64 -5.72 -7.95
N PRO A 128 10.98 -7.02 -8.07
CA PRO A 128 11.64 -7.56 -9.26
C PRO A 128 10.85 -7.39 -10.55
N ASP A 129 9.54 -7.26 -10.47
CA ASP A 129 8.63 -7.01 -11.59
C ASP A 129 8.48 -5.52 -11.93
N GLY A 130 9.19 -4.64 -11.21
CA GLY A 130 9.21 -3.19 -11.42
C GLY A 130 8.18 -2.40 -10.61
N ARG A 131 7.25 -3.07 -9.90
CA ARG A 131 6.29 -2.39 -9.02
C ARG A 131 7.00 -1.67 -7.88
N THR A 132 6.41 -0.57 -7.44
CA THR A 132 6.88 0.14 -6.25
C THR A 132 6.20 -0.44 -5.01
N ALA A 133 6.96 -0.60 -3.93
CA ALA A 133 6.47 -1.12 -2.67
C ALA A 133 6.88 -0.22 -1.50
N LEU A 134 5.98 -0.04 -0.53
CA LEU A 134 6.29 0.61 0.73
C LEU A 134 6.74 -0.44 1.76
N PRO A 135 7.98 -0.41 2.28
CA PRO A 135 8.38 -1.25 3.39
C PRO A 135 7.80 -0.73 4.70
N VAL A 136 7.22 -1.62 5.49
CA VAL A 136 6.79 -1.34 6.86
C VAL A 136 7.33 -2.42 7.80
N PHE A 137 7.52 -2.08 9.06
CA PHE A 137 8.13 -2.97 10.03
C PHE A 137 7.23 -3.11 11.26
N THR A 138 7.12 -4.32 11.78
CA THR A 138 6.31 -4.58 12.97
C THR A 138 7.02 -4.16 14.25
N ASN A 139 8.36 -4.05 14.21
CA ASN A 139 9.17 -3.65 15.36
C ASN A 139 10.40 -2.83 14.94
N VAL A 140 10.91 -2.02 15.87
CA VAL A 140 12.08 -1.16 15.65
C VAL A 140 13.37 -1.95 15.39
N PRO A 141 13.66 -3.08 16.07
CA PRO A 141 14.83 -3.88 15.77
C PRO A 141 14.88 -4.39 14.33
N ALA A 142 13.75 -4.83 13.74
CA ALA A 142 13.67 -5.26 12.34
C ALA A 142 13.99 -4.12 11.37
N LEU A 143 13.43 -2.93 11.61
CA LEU A 143 13.71 -1.74 10.81
C LEU A 143 15.19 -1.34 10.89
N THR A 144 15.76 -1.29 12.10
CA THR A 144 17.16 -0.90 12.30
C THR A 144 18.14 -1.91 11.67
N ALA A 145 17.81 -3.21 11.76
CA ALA A 145 18.60 -4.25 11.11
C ALA A 145 18.55 -4.13 9.57
N TRP A 146 17.40 -3.76 9.01
CA TRP A 146 17.23 -3.56 7.59
C TRP A 146 17.92 -2.29 7.07
N HIS A 147 17.76 -1.17 7.80
CA HIS A 147 18.38 0.12 7.43
C HIS A 147 18.81 0.91 8.69
N PRO A 148 20.08 0.80 9.09
CA PRO A 148 20.56 1.39 10.35
C PRO A 148 20.44 2.92 10.45
N GLN A 149 20.36 3.63 9.34
CA GLN A 149 20.23 5.09 9.30
C GLN A 149 18.79 5.57 9.20
N ALA A 150 17.83 4.67 8.94
CA ALA A 150 16.43 5.03 8.87
C ALA A 150 15.87 5.29 10.27
N ARG A 151 15.00 6.29 10.37
CA ARG A 151 14.26 6.60 11.59
C ARG A 151 12.91 5.89 11.55
N PRO A 152 12.53 5.18 12.62
CA PRO A 152 11.20 4.58 12.71
C PRO A 152 10.16 5.67 12.97
N VAL A 153 9.11 5.70 12.16
CA VAL A 153 7.91 6.52 12.39
C VAL A 153 6.73 5.58 12.60
N ALA A 154 6.22 5.57 13.83
CA ALA A 154 5.06 4.76 14.20
C ALA A 154 3.79 5.29 13.52
N THR A 155 3.01 4.40 12.96
CA THR A 155 1.72 4.73 12.32
C THR A 155 0.79 3.52 12.33
N TRP A 156 -0.52 3.74 12.23
CA TRP A 156 -1.47 2.65 12.01
C TRP A 156 -1.33 2.11 10.59
N MET A 157 -1.45 0.80 10.42
CA MET A 157 -1.33 0.14 9.11
C MET A 157 -2.27 0.73 8.04
N PRO A 158 -3.55 1.05 8.31
CA PRO A 158 -4.41 1.72 7.34
C PRO A 158 -3.84 3.06 6.84
N ARG A 159 -3.22 3.82 7.73
CA ARG A 159 -2.58 5.09 7.36
C ARG A 159 -1.30 4.89 6.56
N ALA A 160 -0.51 3.86 6.88
CA ALA A 160 0.64 3.48 6.06
C ALA A 160 0.21 3.07 4.64
N CYS A 161 -0.90 2.31 4.53
CA CYS A 161 -1.48 1.96 3.23
C CYS A 161 -1.96 3.18 2.44
N LEU A 162 -2.59 4.15 3.10
CA LEU A 162 -3.00 5.41 2.45
C LEU A 162 -1.77 6.17 1.92
N SER A 163 -0.70 6.29 2.73
CA SER A 163 0.56 6.90 2.29
C SER A 163 1.20 6.12 1.14
N ALA A 164 1.11 4.79 1.13
CA ALA A 164 1.60 3.97 0.02
C ALA A 164 0.87 4.31 -1.29
N VAL A 165 -0.46 4.48 -1.25
CA VAL A 165 -1.26 4.87 -2.41
C VAL A 165 -0.87 6.26 -2.91
N ASP A 166 -0.69 7.24 -2.01
CA ASP A 166 -0.27 8.60 -2.34
C ASP A 166 1.11 8.65 -3.01
N GLU A 167 2.04 7.79 -2.59
CA GLU A 167 3.38 7.63 -3.16
C GLU A 167 3.40 6.77 -4.44
N GLY A 168 2.25 6.31 -4.91
CA GLY A 168 2.14 5.43 -6.07
C GLY A 168 2.72 4.03 -5.86
N ALA A 169 2.82 3.59 -4.60
CA ALA A 169 3.22 2.22 -4.29
C ALA A 169 2.04 1.26 -4.48
N GLU A 170 2.28 0.18 -5.20
CA GLU A 170 1.28 -0.85 -5.49
C GLU A 170 1.25 -1.96 -4.44
N LEU A 171 2.32 -2.06 -3.66
CA LEU A 171 2.50 -3.09 -2.64
C LEU A 171 2.90 -2.47 -1.31
N VAL A 172 2.55 -3.14 -0.22
CA VAL A 172 3.16 -2.90 1.09
C VAL A 172 3.88 -4.18 1.52
N VAL A 173 5.15 -4.06 1.89
CA VAL A 173 5.98 -5.20 2.32
C VAL A 173 6.20 -5.12 3.82
N VAL A 174 5.66 -6.07 4.55
CA VAL A 174 5.78 -6.15 6.01
C VAL A 174 7.03 -6.95 6.36
N ASP A 175 7.89 -6.38 7.18
CA ASP A 175 9.16 -6.94 7.66
C ASP A 175 10.05 -7.47 6.52
N PRO A 176 10.44 -6.63 5.53
CA PRO A 176 11.36 -7.06 4.48
C PRO A 176 12.68 -7.56 5.07
N ALA A 177 13.23 -8.62 4.50
CA ALA A 177 14.45 -9.30 4.93
C ALA A 177 14.39 -9.97 6.32
N ALA A 178 13.24 -10.00 6.99
CA ALA A 178 13.05 -10.82 8.18
C ALA A 178 12.85 -12.30 7.84
N GLU A 179 12.82 -13.17 8.87
CA GLU A 179 12.53 -14.60 8.68
C GLU A 179 11.21 -14.81 7.92
N ARG A 180 10.19 -14.02 8.23
CA ARG A 180 8.88 -14.05 7.59
C ARG A 180 8.54 -12.65 7.07
N THR A 181 8.59 -12.50 5.76
CA THR A 181 8.12 -11.31 5.05
C THR A 181 6.71 -11.56 4.52
N PHE A 182 5.82 -10.60 4.65
CA PHE A 182 4.46 -10.69 4.11
C PHE A 182 4.21 -9.54 3.15
N VAL A 183 3.80 -9.84 1.91
CA VAL A 183 3.46 -8.83 0.91
C VAL A 183 1.95 -8.61 0.90
N VAL A 184 1.54 -7.39 1.21
CA VAL A 184 0.17 -6.92 1.05
C VAL A 184 0.03 -6.39 -0.37
N ARG A 185 -0.86 -7.01 -1.16
CA ARG A 185 -1.07 -6.69 -2.57
C ARG A 185 -2.02 -5.52 -2.74
N ARG A 186 -1.99 -4.89 -3.91
CA ARG A 186 -2.76 -3.68 -4.23
C ARG A 186 -4.22 -3.72 -3.77
N PRO A 187 -5.05 -4.75 -4.05
CA PRO A 187 -6.44 -4.77 -3.59
C PRO A 187 -6.57 -4.77 -2.06
N ALA A 188 -5.68 -5.49 -1.36
CA ALA A 188 -5.64 -5.49 0.10
C ALA A 188 -5.09 -4.16 0.66
N VAL A 189 -4.12 -3.52 -0.01
CA VAL A 189 -3.64 -2.16 0.35
C VAL A 189 -4.78 -1.16 0.27
N TRP A 190 -5.60 -1.21 -0.78
CA TRP A 190 -6.75 -0.33 -0.93
C TRP A 190 -7.83 -0.59 0.11
N ALA A 191 -8.13 -1.85 0.40
CA ALA A 191 -9.09 -2.22 1.44
C ALA A 191 -8.64 -1.72 2.82
N LEU A 192 -7.37 -1.91 3.19
CA LEU A 192 -6.78 -1.42 4.42
C LEU A 192 -6.81 0.11 4.50
N ALA A 193 -6.43 0.82 3.42
CA ALA A 193 -6.45 2.28 3.37
C ALA A 193 -7.86 2.85 3.60
N GLN A 194 -8.89 2.15 3.11
CA GLN A 194 -10.30 2.51 3.26
C GLN A 194 -10.95 1.92 4.52
N GLN A 195 -10.21 1.13 5.30
CA GLN A 195 -10.70 0.41 6.48
C GLN A 195 -11.90 -0.52 6.16
N GLN A 196 -11.81 -1.21 5.03
CA GLN A 196 -12.79 -2.18 4.54
C GLN A 196 -12.27 -3.61 4.67
N ASP A 197 -13.21 -4.55 4.78
CA ASP A 197 -12.88 -5.97 4.71
C ASP A 197 -12.33 -6.33 3.32
N TRP A 198 -11.36 -7.23 3.29
CA TRP A 198 -10.77 -7.69 2.06
C TRP A 198 -11.02 -9.18 1.82
N THR A 199 -11.41 -9.51 0.61
CA THR A 199 -11.52 -10.89 0.11
C THR A 199 -10.55 -11.07 -1.05
N PRO A 200 -9.69 -12.13 -1.04
CA PRO A 200 -8.82 -12.39 -2.17
C PRO A 200 -9.59 -12.67 -3.45
N SER A 201 -9.07 -12.25 -4.59
CA SER A 201 -9.72 -12.39 -5.89
C SER A 201 -10.13 -13.83 -6.23
N TYR A 202 -9.34 -14.80 -5.82
CA TYR A 202 -9.62 -16.24 -6.04
C TYR A 202 -10.75 -16.79 -5.15
N ALA A 203 -11.23 -16.06 -4.17
CA ALA A 203 -12.34 -16.40 -3.28
C ALA A 203 -13.53 -15.43 -3.41
N ASP A 204 -13.48 -14.46 -4.33
CA ASP A 204 -14.52 -13.48 -4.57
C ASP A 204 -15.64 -14.07 -5.46
N GLU A 205 -16.79 -14.38 -4.85
CA GLU A 205 -17.94 -14.96 -5.55
C GLU A 205 -18.55 -14.02 -6.60
N ALA A 206 -18.51 -12.70 -6.36
CA ALA A 206 -19.02 -11.74 -7.33
C ALA A 206 -18.12 -11.68 -8.57
N LEU A 207 -16.80 -11.67 -8.39
CA LEU A 207 -15.85 -11.77 -9.49
C LEU A 207 -16.01 -13.09 -10.27
N ALA A 208 -16.20 -14.21 -9.55
CA ALA A 208 -16.45 -15.51 -10.17
C ALA A 208 -17.73 -15.48 -11.04
N GLY A 209 -18.80 -14.85 -10.57
CA GLY A 209 -20.03 -14.68 -11.33
C GLY A 209 -19.86 -13.82 -12.59
N GLU A 210 -19.12 -12.72 -12.50
CA GLU A 210 -18.80 -11.88 -13.66
C GLU A 210 -17.96 -12.63 -14.69
N LEU A 211 -16.92 -13.34 -14.25
CA LEU A 211 -16.07 -14.14 -15.13
C LEU A 211 -16.82 -15.32 -15.77
N ALA A 212 -17.81 -15.91 -15.09
CA ALA A 212 -18.68 -16.90 -15.70
C ALA A 212 -19.51 -16.33 -16.85
N SER A 213 -19.90 -15.06 -16.80
CA SER A 213 -20.68 -14.42 -17.84
C SER A 213 -19.92 -14.23 -19.16
N VAL A 214 -18.58 -14.18 -19.12
CA VAL A 214 -17.75 -14.00 -20.33
C VAL A 214 -17.49 -15.31 -21.08
N VAL A 215 -17.80 -16.46 -20.47
CA VAL A 215 -17.58 -17.79 -21.09
C VAL A 215 -18.23 -17.89 -22.47
N GLY A 216 -19.47 -17.41 -22.61
CA GLY A 216 -20.19 -17.40 -23.88
C GLY A 216 -19.59 -16.51 -24.98
N LEU A 217 -18.62 -15.66 -24.65
CA LEU A 217 -17.90 -14.79 -25.59
C LEU A 217 -16.63 -15.45 -26.15
N VAL A 218 -16.23 -16.60 -25.58
CA VAL A 218 -14.98 -17.28 -25.94
C VAL A 218 -15.29 -18.64 -26.57
N PRO A 219 -15.21 -18.78 -27.91
CA PRO A 219 -15.48 -20.05 -28.58
C PRO A 219 -14.58 -21.18 -28.07
N GLY A 220 -15.17 -22.32 -27.78
CA GLY A 220 -14.47 -23.51 -27.27
C GLY A 220 -14.16 -23.53 -25.78
N LEU A 221 -14.61 -22.52 -25.04
CA LEU A 221 -14.49 -22.45 -23.57
C LEU A 221 -15.78 -22.95 -22.93
N GLU A 222 -15.70 -23.97 -22.08
CA GLU A 222 -16.82 -24.50 -21.30
C GLU A 222 -17.05 -23.74 -20.00
N ARG A 223 -15.98 -23.45 -19.25
CA ARG A 223 -16.05 -22.72 -17.99
C ARG A 223 -14.69 -22.15 -17.58
N ILE A 224 -14.73 -21.20 -16.64
CA ILE A 224 -13.56 -20.63 -15.97
C ILE A 224 -13.63 -21.02 -14.50
N GLY A 225 -12.52 -21.51 -13.94
CA GLY A 225 -12.34 -21.68 -12.52
C GLY A 225 -11.37 -20.65 -11.95
N LEU A 226 -11.59 -20.25 -10.72
CA LEU A 226 -10.68 -19.36 -9.96
C LEU A 226 -9.91 -20.20 -8.93
N ALA A 227 -8.63 -19.92 -8.81
CA ALA A 227 -7.77 -20.59 -7.83
C ALA A 227 -6.65 -19.62 -7.39
N PRO A 228 -6.01 -19.86 -6.25
CA PRO A 228 -4.80 -19.15 -5.88
C PRO A 228 -3.73 -19.27 -6.97
N GLY A 229 -3.13 -18.15 -7.33
CA GLY A 229 -2.04 -18.09 -8.31
C GLY A 229 -0.75 -18.69 -7.78
N SER A 230 0.21 -18.93 -8.68
CA SER A 230 1.51 -19.52 -8.34
C SER A 230 2.35 -18.63 -7.41
N GLY A 231 2.01 -17.34 -7.33
CA GLY A 231 2.73 -16.37 -6.51
C GLY A 231 2.06 -16.02 -5.19
N VAL A 232 0.97 -16.70 -4.80
CA VAL A 232 0.33 -16.49 -3.48
C VAL A 232 1.24 -16.97 -2.35
N ALA A 233 1.86 -18.13 -2.51
CA ALA A 233 2.79 -18.66 -1.52
C ALA A 233 4.06 -17.81 -1.45
N SER A 234 4.59 -17.62 -0.24
CA SER A 234 5.89 -17.02 0.03
C SER A 234 6.89 -18.05 0.57
N ARG A 235 8.14 -17.61 0.74
CA ARG A 235 9.18 -18.39 1.40
C ARG A 235 9.78 -17.61 2.55
N THR A 236 10.02 -18.27 3.66
CA THR A 236 10.79 -17.71 4.77
C THR A 236 12.27 -17.59 4.39
N ALA A 237 13.04 -16.83 5.13
CA ALA A 237 14.49 -16.72 4.93
C ALA A 237 15.18 -18.10 5.09
N SER A 238 14.68 -18.98 5.97
CA SER A 238 15.13 -20.36 6.15
C SER A 238 14.64 -21.34 5.07
N GLY A 239 13.79 -20.87 4.11
CA GLY A 239 13.33 -21.63 2.96
C GLY A 239 12.01 -22.37 3.14
N ALA A 240 11.35 -22.30 4.30
CA ALA A 240 10.02 -22.87 4.50
C ALA A 240 8.97 -22.16 3.62
N VAL A 241 7.96 -22.89 3.16
CA VAL A 241 6.87 -22.34 2.34
C VAL A 241 5.73 -21.88 3.25
N LEU A 242 5.26 -20.67 3.04
CA LEU A 242 4.04 -20.13 3.64
C LEU A 242 2.94 -20.07 2.57
N PRO A 243 1.70 -20.48 2.87
CA PRO A 243 0.60 -20.48 1.89
C PRO A 243 -0.03 -19.10 1.67
N GLY A 244 0.74 -18.04 1.78
CA GLY A 244 0.32 -16.65 1.60
C GLY A 244 1.48 -15.67 1.66
N GLY A 245 1.20 -14.38 1.42
CA GLY A 245 2.16 -13.29 1.54
C GLY A 245 3.22 -13.22 0.44
N GLY A 246 3.03 -13.92 -0.67
CA GLY A 246 3.92 -13.86 -1.82
C GLY A 246 3.64 -12.65 -2.72
N SER A 247 4.58 -12.31 -3.61
CA SER A 247 4.50 -11.14 -4.51
C SER A 247 4.23 -11.50 -5.98
N GLY A 248 4.16 -12.77 -6.33
CA GLY A 248 3.91 -13.24 -7.69
C GLY A 248 2.42 -13.23 -8.07
N PRO A 249 2.01 -13.91 -9.16
CA PRO A 249 0.63 -13.95 -9.61
C PRO A 249 -0.34 -14.35 -8.50
N GLU A 250 -1.38 -13.52 -8.29
CA GLU A 250 -2.37 -13.71 -7.23
C GLU A 250 -3.48 -14.65 -7.66
N LEU A 251 -4.10 -14.35 -8.82
CA LEU A 251 -5.25 -15.07 -9.32
C LEU A 251 -4.84 -16.01 -10.45
N ARG A 252 -5.17 -17.29 -10.30
CA ARG A 252 -5.11 -18.26 -11.40
C ARG A 252 -6.50 -18.46 -11.98
N LEU A 253 -6.66 -18.10 -13.24
CA LEU A 253 -7.82 -18.45 -14.05
C LEU A 253 -7.55 -19.80 -14.75
N VAL A 254 -8.35 -20.79 -14.42
CA VAL A 254 -8.27 -22.11 -15.05
C VAL A 254 -9.34 -22.17 -16.13
N ALA A 255 -8.91 -22.09 -17.39
CA ALA A 255 -9.78 -22.24 -18.54
C ALA A 255 -10.03 -23.73 -18.82
N TYR A 256 -11.28 -24.15 -18.82
CA TYR A 256 -11.69 -25.51 -19.16
C TYR A 256 -12.27 -25.47 -20.58
N PRO A 257 -11.56 -26.09 -21.56
CA PRO A 257 -12.04 -26.15 -22.91
C PRO A 257 -13.24 -27.10 -23.03
N GLU A 258 -14.09 -26.88 -24.06
CA GLU A 258 -15.15 -27.80 -24.40
C GLU A 258 -14.58 -29.21 -24.71
N PRO A 259 -15.34 -30.29 -24.38
CA PRO A 259 -14.87 -31.68 -24.58
C PRO A 259 -14.43 -32.00 -26.02
N ALA A 260 -15.07 -31.41 -26.98
CA ALA A 260 -14.73 -31.60 -28.40
C ALA A 260 -13.33 -31.07 -28.75
N LEU A 261 -12.95 -29.90 -28.18
CA LEU A 261 -11.64 -29.29 -28.40
C LEU A 261 -10.55 -30.05 -27.69
N SER A 262 -10.81 -30.50 -26.44
CA SER A 262 -9.89 -31.34 -25.66
C SER A 262 -9.67 -32.69 -26.28
N ALA A 263 -10.73 -33.38 -26.72
CA ALA A 263 -10.65 -34.72 -27.29
C ALA A 263 -9.90 -34.75 -28.63
N ALA A 264 -10.04 -33.69 -29.44
CA ALA A 264 -9.34 -33.52 -30.69
C ALA A 264 -7.84 -33.25 -30.56
N GLN A 265 -7.35 -32.93 -29.35
CA GLN A 265 -5.98 -32.43 -29.09
C GLN A 265 -5.60 -31.27 -30.04
N ASP A 266 -6.58 -30.42 -30.35
CA ASP A 266 -6.42 -29.28 -31.26
C ASP A 266 -5.65 -28.16 -30.56
N GLU A 267 -4.33 -28.20 -30.65
CA GLU A 267 -3.45 -27.14 -30.05
C GLU A 267 -3.73 -25.77 -30.68
N ALA A 268 -4.12 -25.67 -31.94
CA ALA A 268 -4.39 -24.40 -32.58
C ALA A 268 -5.67 -23.79 -32.03
N GLY A 269 -6.72 -24.58 -31.88
CA GLY A 269 -7.98 -24.20 -31.25
C GLY A 269 -7.80 -23.78 -29.80
N LEU A 270 -7.00 -24.52 -29.02
CA LEU A 270 -6.68 -24.18 -27.62
C LEU A 270 -5.92 -22.84 -27.50
N ARG A 271 -4.97 -22.58 -28.42
CA ARG A 271 -4.26 -21.28 -28.44
C ARG A 271 -5.20 -20.12 -28.82
N LEU A 272 -6.09 -20.33 -29.79
CA LEU A 272 -7.08 -19.32 -30.18
C LEU A 272 -8.04 -19.02 -29.04
N MET A 273 -8.58 -20.05 -28.37
CA MET A 273 -9.42 -19.92 -27.18
C MET A 273 -8.71 -19.11 -26.09
N ALA A 274 -7.46 -19.46 -25.77
CA ALA A 274 -6.68 -18.74 -24.73
C ALA A 274 -6.42 -17.28 -25.12
N ALA A 275 -6.10 -16.99 -26.37
CA ALA A 275 -5.89 -15.63 -26.85
C ALA A 275 -7.19 -14.81 -26.82
N THR A 276 -8.32 -15.39 -27.23
CA THR A 276 -9.64 -14.75 -27.14
C THR A 276 -10.03 -14.49 -25.69
N LEU A 277 -9.81 -15.46 -24.80
CA LEU A 277 -10.04 -15.30 -23.37
C LEU A 277 -9.22 -14.13 -22.82
N GLN A 278 -7.93 -14.07 -23.14
CA GLN A 278 -7.07 -12.97 -22.67
C GLN A 278 -7.58 -11.59 -23.13
N GLN A 279 -8.06 -11.49 -24.37
CA GLN A 279 -8.64 -10.25 -24.90
C GLN A 279 -9.91 -9.87 -24.14
N VAL A 280 -10.85 -10.81 -23.95
CA VAL A 280 -12.13 -10.57 -23.27
C VAL A 280 -11.90 -10.18 -21.80
N LEU A 281 -10.95 -10.83 -21.12
CA LEU A 281 -10.61 -10.51 -19.73
C LEU A 281 -10.06 -9.08 -19.57
N GLY A 282 -9.39 -8.53 -20.58
CA GLY A 282 -8.95 -7.14 -20.60
C GLY A 282 -10.09 -6.12 -20.59
N GLU A 283 -11.31 -6.54 -20.94
CA GLU A 283 -12.50 -5.71 -20.96
C GLU A 283 -13.36 -5.86 -19.68
N VAL A 284 -12.90 -6.63 -18.67
CA VAL A 284 -13.58 -6.83 -17.38
C VAL A 284 -13.00 -5.89 -16.33
N PRO A 285 -13.63 -4.74 -16.02
CA PRO A 285 -13.06 -3.74 -15.11
C PRO A 285 -12.84 -4.27 -13.70
N SER A 286 -13.79 -5.09 -13.19
CA SER A 286 -13.71 -5.67 -11.85
C SER A 286 -12.49 -6.60 -11.67
N LEU A 287 -12.01 -7.23 -12.73
CA LEU A 287 -10.80 -8.05 -12.69
C LEU A 287 -9.57 -7.18 -12.40
N ALA A 288 -9.46 -6.03 -13.07
CA ALA A 288 -8.35 -5.09 -12.83
C ALA A 288 -8.42 -4.43 -11.45
N GLU A 289 -9.63 -4.24 -10.90
CA GLU A 289 -9.84 -3.66 -9.56
C GLU A 289 -9.54 -4.67 -8.45
N LYS A 290 -10.07 -5.90 -8.58
CA LYS A 290 -10.07 -6.91 -7.52
C LYS A 290 -8.88 -7.85 -7.52
N ALA A 291 -8.17 -8.00 -8.65
CA ALA A 291 -6.98 -8.82 -8.75
C ALA A 291 -5.72 -7.96 -8.93
N ASP A 292 -4.68 -8.28 -8.17
CA ASP A 292 -3.37 -7.64 -8.32
C ASP A 292 -2.66 -8.09 -9.59
N SER A 293 -2.71 -9.39 -9.86
CA SER A 293 -2.07 -10.02 -11.00
C SER A 293 -2.75 -11.34 -11.35
N VAL A 294 -2.76 -11.68 -12.64
CA VAL A 294 -3.51 -12.81 -13.16
C VAL A 294 -2.61 -13.73 -13.98
N GLU A 295 -2.71 -15.02 -13.76
CA GLU A 295 -2.17 -16.05 -14.65
C GLU A 295 -3.29 -16.89 -15.23
N ILE A 296 -3.16 -17.30 -16.49
CA ILE A 296 -4.15 -18.14 -17.18
C ILE A 296 -3.52 -19.53 -17.42
N THR A 297 -4.24 -20.55 -17.03
CA THR A 297 -3.86 -21.95 -17.30
C THR A 297 -5.01 -22.65 -18.01
N VAL A 298 -4.68 -23.53 -18.97
CA VAL A 298 -5.68 -24.35 -19.66
C VAL A 298 -5.66 -25.73 -19.03
N SER A 299 -6.83 -26.18 -18.54
CA SER A 299 -7.00 -27.54 -18.03
C SER A 299 -6.89 -28.53 -19.19
N ARG A 300 -6.11 -29.58 -18.99
CA ARG A 300 -5.98 -30.69 -19.96
C ARG A 300 -6.79 -31.87 -19.52
#